data_6003fc3a0f4f9a0fff37df7fc0d86977
#
_entry.id   6003fc3a0f4f9a0fff37df7fc0d86977
#
_cell.length_a   1.000
_cell.length_b   1.000
_cell.length_c   1.000
_cell.angle_alpha   90.00
_cell.angle_beta   90.00
_cell.angle_gamma   90.00
#
_symmetry.space_group_name_H-M   'P 1'
#
loop_
_entity.id
_entity.type
_entity.pdbx_description
1 polymer ?
#
loop_
_entity_poly.entity_id
_entity_poly.type
_entity_poly.pdbx_seq_one_letter_code
_entity_poly.pdbx_strand_id
1 'polypeptide(L)'
;EMQRSLVGSEMCIRDSSQIVPGIGFLLTGVFLLVTDLNKSGGKKGPREASYDSAMWIGICQGIAVFPGISRMGFTLCAALLCGYNRKFAVRFSVFMSLPAIIGAFFTEIGNFGASEMTAGLGFTYVFAMIIAGFAGCLVIRNTIAMTQNVKLRYFAYYSFIVGIITLALNFAL
;
A
#
# COMPACT_ATOMS: atom_id res chain seq x y z
N GLU A 1 25.25 -21.12 16.60
CA GLU A 1 26.09 -20.21 15.79
C GLU A 1 25.42 -19.87 14.45
N MET A 2 24.75 -20.83 13.79
CA MET A 2 24.04 -20.62 12.51
C MET A 2 22.87 -19.63 12.60
N GLN A 3 22.12 -19.60 13.70
CA GLN A 3 21.04 -18.61 13.93
C GLN A 3 21.56 -17.19 14.14
N ARG A 4 22.73 -17.01 14.78
CA ARG A 4 23.37 -15.69 14.93
C ARG A 4 23.84 -15.12 13.60
N SER A 5 24.31 -15.96 12.69
CA SER A 5 24.74 -15.55 11.35
C SER A 5 23.55 -15.10 10.48
N LEU A 6 22.41 -15.80 10.55
CA LEU A 6 21.20 -15.43 9.82
C LEU A 6 20.61 -14.11 10.33
N VAL A 7 20.52 -13.91 11.64
CA VAL A 7 20.05 -12.66 12.25
C VAL A 7 20.96 -11.49 11.91
N GLY A 8 22.28 -11.69 11.87
CA GLY A 8 23.24 -10.66 11.45
C GLY A 8 23.13 -10.31 9.97
N SER A 9 22.91 -11.30 9.12
CA SER A 9 22.67 -11.12 7.68
C SER A 9 21.36 -10.37 7.39
N GLU A 10 20.29 -10.71 8.09
CA GLU A 10 19.01 -10.03 7.98
C GLU A 10 19.08 -8.58 8.48
N MET A 11 19.88 -8.32 9.52
CA MET A 11 20.07 -6.98 10.06
C MET A 11 20.85 -6.08 9.10
N CYS A 12 21.87 -6.61 8.41
CA CYS A 12 22.61 -5.87 7.37
C CYS A 12 21.76 -5.59 6.12
N ILE A 13 20.88 -6.50 5.72
CA ILE A 13 19.92 -6.28 4.62
C ILE A 13 18.87 -5.24 5.05
N ARG A 14 18.50 -5.21 6.31
CA ARG A 14 17.55 -4.25 6.88
C ARG A 14 18.11 -2.83 6.91
N ASP A 15 19.38 -2.64 7.16
CA ASP A 15 20.01 -1.31 7.18
C ASP A 15 20.18 -0.71 5.77
N SER A 16 20.53 -1.50 4.77
CA SER A 16 20.52 -1.08 3.37
C SER A 16 19.10 -0.91 2.78
N SER A 17 18.10 -1.50 3.42
CA SER A 17 16.73 -1.61 2.90
C SER A 17 15.84 -0.41 3.23
N GLN A 18 16.21 0.45 4.19
CA GLN A 18 15.34 1.57 4.60
C GLN A 18 15.34 2.76 3.62
N ILE A 19 16.35 2.84 2.77
CA ILE A 19 16.39 3.85 1.70
C ILE A 19 15.27 3.62 0.69
N VAL A 20 15.00 2.37 0.34
CA VAL A 20 13.98 2.01 -0.66
C VAL A 20 12.57 2.44 -0.22
N PRO A 21 12.10 2.12 1.01
CA PRO A 21 10.83 2.63 1.50
C PRO A 21 10.78 4.16 1.58
N GLY A 22 11.87 4.81 1.99
CA GLY A 22 11.94 6.27 2.07
C GLY A 22 11.71 6.93 0.71
N ILE A 23 12.40 6.45 -0.34
CA ILE A 23 12.21 6.90 -1.71
C ILE A 23 10.78 6.60 -2.18
N GLY A 24 10.25 5.42 -1.86
CA GLY A 24 8.88 5.03 -2.21
C GLY A 24 7.82 5.98 -1.64
N PHE A 25 7.99 6.43 -0.39
CA PHE A 25 7.11 7.45 0.21
C PHE A 25 7.21 8.80 -0.50
N LEU A 26 8.41 9.23 -0.87
CA LEU A 26 8.60 10.48 -1.61
C LEU A 26 7.94 10.42 -2.98
N LEU A 27 8.11 9.31 -3.73
CA LEU A 27 7.45 9.09 -5.02
C LEU A 27 5.93 9.11 -4.88
N THR A 28 5.40 8.48 -3.84
CA THR A 28 3.95 8.50 -3.54
C THR A 28 3.48 9.93 -3.30
N GLY A 29 4.23 10.71 -2.51
CA GLY A 29 3.92 12.12 -2.23
C GLY A 29 3.89 12.97 -3.49
N VAL A 30 4.88 12.83 -4.37
CA VAL A 30 4.93 13.54 -5.65
C VAL A 30 3.73 13.17 -6.53
N PHE A 31 3.42 11.88 -6.64
CA PHE A 31 2.33 11.41 -7.50
C PHE A 31 0.95 11.90 -7.02
N LEU A 32 0.73 11.89 -5.70
CA LEU A 32 -0.46 12.46 -5.08
C LEU A 32 -0.57 13.97 -5.31
N LEU A 33 0.55 14.70 -5.18
CA LEU A 33 0.57 16.15 -5.37
C LEU A 33 0.29 16.53 -6.82
N VAL A 34 0.94 15.87 -7.78
CA VAL A 34 0.72 16.08 -9.23
C VAL A 34 -0.74 15.82 -9.59
N THR A 35 -1.33 14.76 -9.04
CA THR A 35 -2.74 14.42 -9.27
C THR A 35 -3.68 15.48 -8.70
N ASP A 36 -3.38 16.02 -7.50
CA ASP A 36 -4.19 17.07 -6.88
C ASP A 36 -4.08 18.42 -7.64
N LEU A 37 -2.89 18.76 -8.10
CA LEU A 37 -2.62 19.98 -8.87
C LEU A 37 -3.33 19.97 -10.24
N ASN A 38 -3.34 18.82 -10.91
CA ASN A 38 -4.03 18.67 -12.19
C ASN A 38 -5.55 18.66 -12.06
N LYS A 39 -6.10 18.88 -10.84
CA LYS A 39 -7.54 18.79 -10.54
C LYS A 39 -8.15 17.51 -11.16
N SER A 40 -7.38 16.45 -11.18
CA SER A 40 -7.76 15.19 -11.81
C SER A 40 -8.92 14.57 -11.04
N GLY A 41 -10.09 14.76 -11.57
CA GLY A 41 -11.33 14.23 -11.05
C GLY A 41 -12.36 14.39 -12.16
N GLY A 42 -12.45 13.39 -13.02
CA GLY A 42 -13.39 13.40 -14.14
C GLY A 42 -14.81 13.07 -13.68
N LYS A 43 -15.71 13.07 -14.64
CA LYS A 43 -17.10 12.63 -14.46
C LYS A 43 -17.30 11.18 -14.86
N LYS A 44 -16.27 10.49 -15.38
CA LYS A 44 -16.38 9.12 -15.88
C LYS A 44 -16.81 8.16 -14.76
N GLY A 45 -17.85 7.41 -15.05
CA GLY A 45 -18.38 6.36 -14.18
C GLY A 45 -17.84 4.98 -14.56
N PRO A 46 -18.23 3.92 -13.81
CA PRO A 46 -17.78 2.55 -14.07
C PRO A 46 -18.17 2.02 -15.47
N ARG A 47 -19.24 2.56 -16.07
CA ARG A 47 -19.70 2.15 -17.42
C ARG A 47 -18.85 2.67 -18.56
N GLU A 48 -18.01 3.67 -18.29
CA GLU A 48 -17.11 4.31 -19.26
C GLU A 48 -15.68 3.78 -19.13
N ALA A 49 -15.52 2.59 -18.52
CA ALA A 49 -14.24 1.95 -18.34
C ALA A 49 -13.68 1.52 -19.71
N SER A 50 -12.48 2.03 -20.05
CA SER A 50 -11.72 1.65 -21.23
C SER A 50 -10.63 0.64 -20.85
N TYR A 51 -10.30 -0.25 -21.81
CA TYR A 51 -9.18 -1.18 -21.65
C TYR A 51 -7.86 -0.45 -21.37
N ASP A 52 -7.60 0.67 -22.05
CA ASP A 52 -6.40 1.48 -21.84
C ASP A 52 -6.31 2.00 -20.40
N SER A 53 -7.43 2.49 -19.87
CA SER A 53 -7.49 2.94 -18.46
C SER A 53 -7.22 1.80 -17.49
N ALA A 54 -7.78 0.61 -17.74
CA ALA A 54 -7.57 -0.57 -16.91
C ALA A 54 -6.10 -1.02 -16.94
N MET A 55 -5.48 -0.97 -18.12
CA MET A 55 -4.06 -1.31 -18.29
C MET A 55 -3.16 -0.33 -17.52
N TRP A 56 -3.39 0.98 -17.65
CA TRP A 56 -2.62 1.98 -16.92
C TRP A 56 -2.75 1.85 -15.41
N ILE A 57 -3.95 1.62 -14.90
CA ILE A 57 -4.17 1.41 -13.46
C ILE A 57 -3.47 0.12 -13.00
N GLY A 58 -3.52 -0.94 -13.81
CA GLY A 58 -2.83 -2.20 -13.54
C GLY A 58 -1.30 -2.04 -13.49
N ILE A 59 -0.71 -1.28 -14.42
CA ILE A 59 0.73 -0.96 -14.41
C ILE A 59 1.10 -0.19 -13.14
N CYS A 60 0.33 0.83 -12.78
CA CYS A 60 0.56 1.60 -11.55
C CYS A 60 0.45 0.72 -10.30
N GLN A 61 -0.46 -0.25 -10.28
CA GLN A 61 -0.56 -1.21 -9.19
C GLN A 61 0.65 -2.16 -9.14
N GLY A 62 1.17 -2.57 -10.29
CA GLY A 62 2.39 -3.37 -10.38
C GLY A 62 3.62 -2.62 -9.83
N ILE A 63 3.76 -1.34 -10.16
CA ILE A 63 4.81 -0.48 -9.59
C ILE A 63 4.65 -0.35 -8.07
N ALA A 64 3.43 -0.31 -7.56
CA ALA A 64 3.14 -0.20 -6.13
C ALA A 64 3.44 -1.50 -5.32
N VAL A 65 4.08 -2.50 -5.91
CA VAL A 65 4.65 -3.65 -5.19
C VAL A 65 5.93 -3.25 -4.44
N PHE A 66 6.64 -2.22 -4.93
CA PHE A 66 7.85 -1.75 -4.25
C PHE A 66 7.54 -1.22 -2.85
N PRO A 67 8.39 -1.55 -1.84
CA PRO A 67 8.20 -1.11 -0.47
C PRO A 67 8.22 0.42 -0.35
N GLY A 68 7.31 0.97 0.46
CA GLY A 68 7.16 2.42 0.63
C GLY A 68 6.23 3.09 -0.38
N ILE A 69 5.92 2.47 -1.51
CA ILE A 69 4.93 2.99 -2.44
C ILE A 69 3.52 2.61 -1.94
N SER A 70 2.69 3.65 -1.74
CA SER A 70 1.30 3.45 -1.34
C SER A 70 0.49 2.85 -2.49
N ARG A 71 0.15 1.56 -2.39
CA ARG A 71 -0.65 0.86 -3.41
C ARG A 71 -1.98 1.57 -3.68
N MET A 72 -2.71 1.91 -2.61
CA MET A 72 -3.97 2.64 -2.73
C MET A 72 -3.77 4.03 -3.34
N GLY A 73 -2.70 4.73 -2.96
CA GLY A 73 -2.36 6.05 -3.48
C GLY A 73 -2.09 6.01 -4.98
N PHE A 74 -1.25 5.09 -5.44
CA PHE A 74 -0.89 4.95 -6.87
C PHE A 74 -2.08 4.56 -7.74
N THR A 75 -2.87 3.55 -7.34
CA THR A 75 -4.07 3.14 -8.09
C THR A 75 -5.15 4.22 -8.12
N LEU A 76 -5.33 4.94 -7.00
CA LEU A 76 -6.23 6.09 -6.93
C LEU A 76 -5.82 7.21 -7.88
N CYS A 77 -4.53 7.59 -7.85
CA CYS A 77 -4.01 8.64 -8.74
C CYS A 77 -4.14 8.24 -10.21
N ALA A 78 -3.79 7.00 -10.55
CA ALA A 78 -3.95 6.49 -11.92
C ALA A 78 -5.40 6.55 -12.39
N ALA A 79 -6.35 6.14 -11.55
CA ALA A 79 -7.77 6.21 -11.86
C ALA A 79 -8.25 7.65 -12.05
N LEU A 80 -7.81 8.59 -11.21
CA LEU A 80 -8.15 10.01 -11.33
C LEU A 80 -7.55 10.63 -12.60
N LEU A 81 -6.32 10.31 -12.95
CA LEU A 81 -5.67 10.77 -14.18
C LEU A 81 -6.36 10.23 -15.44
N CYS A 82 -6.92 9.02 -15.38
CA CYS A 82 -7.79 8.49 -16.44
C CYS A 82 -9.15 9.17 -16.54
N GLY A 83 -9.45 10.13 -15.65
CA GLY A 83 -10.67 10.92 -15.68
C GLY A 83 -11.86 10.28 -14.96
N TYR A 84 -11.64 9.29 -14.10
CA TYR A 84 -12.71 8.70 -13.30
C TYR A 84 -13.16 9.61 -12.16
N ASN A 85 -14.45 9.46 -11.80
CA ASN A 85 -15.02 10.13 -10.64
C ASN A 85 -14.30 9.69 -9.36
N ARG A 86 -14.00 10.65 -8.48
CA ARG A 86 -13.27 10.43 -7.24
C ARG A 86 -13.90 9.35 -6.34
N LYS A 87 -15.23 9.35 -6.22
CA LYS A 87 -15.94 8.33 -5.43
C LYS A 87 -15.74 6.92 -5.99
N PHE A 88 -15.75 6.79 -7.31
CA PHE A 88 -15.48 5.53 -7.98
C PHE A 88 -14.01 5.14 -7.84
N ALA A 89 -13.07 6.05 -8.12
CA ALA A 89 -11.64 5.80 -8.06
C ALA A 89 -11.19 5.28 -6.68
N VAL A 90 -11.68 5.87 -5.59
CA VAL A 90 -11.38 5.43 -4.22
C VAL A 90 -11.89 4.01 -3.97
N ARG A 91 -13.14 3.73 -4.30
CA ARG A 91 -13.72 2.38 -4.12
C ARG A 91 -12.99 1.35 -4.97
N PHE A 92 -12.74 1.68 -6.22
CA PHE A 92 -12.03 0.83 -7.16
C PHE A 92 -10.62 0.48 -6.66
N SER A 93 -9.86 1.46 -6.14
CA SER A 93 -8.53 1.24 -5.58
C SER A 93 -8.54 0.28 -4.38
N VAL A 94 -9.57 0.36 -3.52
CA VAL A 94 -9.76 -0.59 -2.41
C VAL A 94 -10.06 -1.99 -2.95
N PHE A 95 -10.96 -2.13 -3.93
CA PHE A 95 -11.26 -3.44 -4.54
C PHE A 95 -10.06 -4.05 -5.24
N MET A 96 -9.25 -3.24 -5.93
CA MET A 96 -8.03 -3.69 -6.59
C MET A 96 -6.96 -4.19 -5.60
N SER A 97 -7.02 -3.81 -4.32
CA SER A 97 -6.11 -4.35 -3.31
C SER A 97 -6.42 -5.80 -2.92
N LEU A 98 -7.68 -6.26 -3.07
CA LEU A 98 -8.10 -7.60 -2.68
C LEU A 98 -7.36 -8.72 -3.43
N PRO A 99 -7.30 -8.73 -4.79
CA PRO A 99 -6.55 -9.75 -5.51
C PRO A 99 -5.07 -9.77 -5.13
N ALA A 100 -4.48 -8.60 -4.87
CA ALA A 100 -3.08 -8.49 -4.48
C ALA A 100 -2.82 -9.06 -3.07
N ILE A 101 -3.74 -8.84 -2.12
CA ILE A 101 -3.67 -9.43 -0.77
C ILE A 101 -3.83 -10.95 -0.84
N ILE A 102 -4.78 -11.44 -1.65
CA ILE A 102 -4.99 -12.89 -1.86
C ILE A 102 -3.73 -13.51 -2.48
N GLY A 103 -3.11 -12.86 -3.49
CA GLY A 103 -1.86 -13.33 -4.09
C GLY A 103 -0.72 -13.41 -3.06
N ALA A 104 -0.54 -12.38 -2.24
CA ALA A 104 0.44 -12.37 -1.16
C ALA A 104 0.18 -13.48 -0.13
N PHE A 105 -1.08 -13.72 0.22
CA PHE A 105 -1.45 -14.81 1.12
C PHE A 105 -1.01 -16.18 0.58
N PHE A 106 -1.22 -16.45 -0.71
CA PHE A 106 -0.80 -17.72 -1.31
C PHE A 106 0.72 -17.89 -1.37
N THR A 107 1.47 -16.81 -1.55
CA THR A 107 2.94 -16.86 -1.52
C THR A 107 3.46 -17.13 -0.11
N GLU A 108 2.88 -16.52 0.90
CA GLU A 108 3.30 -16.71 2.29
C GLU A 108 2.91 -18.08 2.85
N ILE A 109 1.75 -18.63 2.47
CA ILE A 109 1.29 -19.93 2.99
C ILE A 109 2.24 -21.08 2.62
N GLY A 110 2.95 -20.96 1.50
CA GLY A 110 3.99 -21.90 1.08
C GLY A 110 5.23 -21.89 1.98
N ASN A 111 5.49 -20.77 2.65
CA ASN A 111 6.63 -20.60 3.57
C ASN A 111 6.29 -21.04 5.00
N PHE A 112 5.00 -21.22 5.33
CA PHE A 112 4.57 -21.77 6.60
C PHE A 112 4.88 -23.27 6.67
N GLY A 113 6.09 -23.61 7.11
CA GLY A 113 6.48 -24.97 7.40
C GLY A 113 5.59 -25.56 8.50
N ALA A 114 5.00 -26.70 8.23
CA ALA A 114 4.11 -27.43 9.17
C ALA A 114 4.79 -27.83 10.50
N SER A 115 6.08 -27.61 10.65
CA SER A 115 6.91 -28.02 11.78
C SER A 115 6.81 -27.14 13.04
N GLU A 116 6.21 -25.95 12.95
CA GLU A 116 6.16 -24.99 14.06
C GLU A 116 4.75 -24.71 14.63
N MET A 117 3.72 -25.38 14.12
CA MET A 117 2.36 -25.19 14.55
C MET A 117 2.04 -25.94 15.85
N THR A 118 2.32 -25.31 16.98
CA THR A 118 1.77 -25.74 18.27
C THR A 118 0.31 -25.27 18.40
N ALA A 119 -0.56 -26.09 19.01
CA ALA A 119 -2.00 -25.77 19.17
C ALA A 119 -2.25 -24.38 19.82
N GLY A 120 -1.37 -23.97 20.76
CA GLY A 120 -1.44 -22.64 21.37
C GLY A 120 -1.14 -21.50 20.40
N LEU A 121 -0.20 -21.67 19.49
CA LEU A 121 0.12 -20.72 18.42
C LEU A 121 -1.04 -20.58 17.43
N GLY A 122 -1.69 -21.69 17.06
CA GLY A 122 -2.85 -21.67 16.18
C GLY A 122 -4.01 -20.83 16.73
N PHE A 123 -4.31 -20.96 18.04
CA PHE A 123 -5.34 -20.14 18.70
C PHE A 123 -4.98 -18.65 18.69
N THR A 124 -3.72 -18.32 18.96
CA THR A 124 -3.23 -16.92 18.94
C THR A 124 -3.35 -16.30 17.56
N TYR A 125 -3.01 -17.04 16.49
CA TYR A 125 -3.15 -16.55 15.12
C TYR A 125 -4.61 -16.31 14.73
N VAL A 126 -5.51 -17.21 15.06
CA VAL A 126 -6.95 -17.04 14.78
C VAL A 126 -7.51 -15.82 15.52
N PHE A 127 -7.16 -15.65 16.79
CA PHE A 127 -7.60 -14.50 17.59
C PHE A 127 -7.05 -13.17 17.03
N ALA A 128 -5.76 -13.13 16.66
CA ALA A 128 -5.14 -11.97 16.02
C ALA A 128 -5.80 -11.64 14.67
N MET A 129 -6.14 -12.65 13.88
CA MET A 129 -6.82 -12.49 12.59
C MET A 129 -8.22 -11.89 12.75
N ILE A 130 -8.99 -12.30 13.75
CA ILE A 130 -10.32 -11.73 14.04
C ILE A 130 -10.20 -10.25 14.45
N ILE A 131 -9.26 -9.92 15.35
CA ILE A 131 -9.02 -8.52 15.77
C ILE A 131 -8.57 -7.67 14.59
N ALA A 132 -7.63 -8.16 13.79
CA ALA A 132 -7.14 -7.47 12.60
C ALA A 132 -8.25 -7.23 11.57
N GLY A 133 -9.12 -8.22 11.35
CA GLY A 133 -10.27 -8.12 10.46
C GLY A 133 -11.27 -7.05 10.92
N PHE A 134 -11.60 -7.03 12.21
CA PHE A 134 -12.51 -6.03 12.77
C PHE A 134 -11.92 -4.61 12.70
N ALA A 135 -10.67 -4.44 13.12
CA ALA A 135 -9.96 -3.16 13.03
C ALA A 135 -9.83 -2.70 11.57
N GLY A 136 -9.50 -3.61 10.65
CA GLY A 136 -9.41 -3.34 9.22
C GLY A 136 -10.73 -2.84 8.63
N CYS A 137 -11.85 -3.45 8.98
CA CYS A 137 -13.19 -3.00 8.56
C CYS A 137 -13.49 -1.57 8.97
N LEU A 138 -13.20 -1.21 10.22
CA LEU A 138 -13.40 0.16 10.73
C LEU A 138 -12.48 1.17 10.02
N VAL A 139 -11.21 0.82 9.84
CA VAL A 139 -10.22 1.69 9.19
C VAL A 139 -10.58 1.91 7.72
N ILE A 140 -10.92 0.86 6.98
CA ILE A 140 -11.28 0.97 5.55
C ILE A 140 -12.49 1.89 5.38
N ARG A 141 -13.52 1.73 6.21
CA ARG A 141 -14.71 2.58 6.15
C ARG A 141 -14.38 4.05 6.37
N ASN A 142 -13.58 4.35 7.38
CA ASN A 142 -13.12 5.72 7.66
C ASN A 142 -12.22 6.26 6.55
N THR A 143 -11.28 5.47 6.05
CA THR A 143 -10.35 5.87 4.99
C THR A 143 -11.09 6.20 3.69
N ILE A 144 -12.09 5.40 3.30
CA ILE A 144 -12.92 5.70 2.13
C ILE A 144 -13.64 7.04 2.31
N ALA A 145 -14.26 7.27 3.46
CA ALA A 145 -14.98 8.51 3.75
C ALA A 145 -14.03 9.73 3.74
N MET A 146 -12.88 9.63 4.38
CA MET A 146 -11.87 10.69 4.40
C MET A 146 -11.32 10.98 3.00
N THR A 147 -10.91 9.96 2.26
CA THR A 147 -10.28 10.12 0.94
C THR A 147 -11.25 10.70 -0.08
N GLN A 148 -12.55 10.50 0.06
CA GLN A 148 -13.56 11.11 -0.81
C GLN A 148 -13.73 12.61 -0.57
N ASN A 149 -13.54 13.08 0.67
CA ASN A 149 -13.87 14.44 1.09
C ASN A 149 -12.64 15.34 1.30
N VAL A 150 -11.47 14.76 1.60
CA VAL A 150 -10.24 15.50 1.90
C VAL A 150 -9.40 15.67 0.64
N LYS A 151 -8.72 16.82 0.51
CA LYS A 151 -7.80 17.08 -0.62
C LYS A 151 -6.61 16.13 -0.56
N LEU A 152 -6.21 15.58 -1.70
CA LEU A 152 -5.09 14.62 -1.82
C LEU A 152 -3.75 15.22 -1.35
N ARG A 153 -3.61 16.54 -1.41
CA ARG A 153 -2.40 17.25 -0.96
C ARG A 153 -2.04 16.99 0.51
N TYR A 154 -3.02 16.77 1.39
CA TYR A 154 -2.73 16.46 2.80
C TYR A 154 -2.06 15.09 2.95
N PHE A 155 -2.50 14.12 2.15
CA PHE A 155 -1.85 12.81 2.08
C PHE A 155 -0.45 12.89 1.45
N ALA A 156 -0.26 13.78 0.47
CA ALA A 156 1.05 14.04 -0.11
C ALA A 156 2.03 14.58 0.92
N TYR A 157 1.62 15.60 1.70
CA TYR A 157 2.46 16.15 2.78
C TYR A 157 2.82 15.11 3.83
N TYR A 158 1.85 14.30 4.24
CA TYR A 158 2.11 13.18 5.16
C TYR A 158 3.16 12.22 4.59
N SER A 159 3.03 11.83 3.32
CA SER A 159 3.99 10.94 2.66
C SER A 159 5.39 11.55 2.57
N PHE A 160 5.50 12.87 2.30
CA PHE A 160 6.78 13.56 2.31
C PHE A 160 7.43 13.58 3.69
N ILE A 161 6.68 13.90 4.74
CA ILE A 161 7.17 13.93 6.12
C ILE A 161 7.70 12.55 6.51
N VAL A 162 6.91 11.49 6.28
CA VAL A 162 7.32 10.11 6.60
C VAL A 162 8.53 9.70 5.79
N GLY A 163 8.57 10.00 4.48
CA GLY A 163 9.71 9.68 3.61
C GLY A 163 11.01 10.36 4.07
N ILE A 164 10.94 11.65 4.42
CA ILE A 164 12.10 12.41 4.92
C ILE A 164 12.57 11.85 6.27
N ILE A 165 11.65 11.56 7.19
CA ILE A 165 12.01 10.98 8.50
C ILE A 165 12.67 9.62 8.31
N THR A 166 12.13 8.76 7.45
CA THR A 166 12.70 7.44 7.18
C THR A 166 14.12 7.54 6.61
N LEU A 167 14.36 8.47 5.68
CA LEU A 167 15.69 8.70 5.13
C LEU A 167 16.64 9.32 6.15
N ALA A 168 16.18 10.29 6.94
CA ALA A 168 17.00 10.93 7.98
C ALA A 168 17.44 9.92 9.06
N LEU A 169 16.54 9.04 9.48
CA LEU A 169 16.88 7.97 10.43
C LEU A 169 17.91 6.98 9.87
N ASN A 170 17.84 6.69 8.56
CA ASN A 170 18.82 5.82 7.93
C ASN A 170 20.22 6.45 7.82
N PHE A 171 20.31 7.79 7.71
CA PHE A 171 21.61 8.49 7.69
C PHE A 171 22.14 8.83 9.09
N ALA A 172 21.29 8.75 10.12
CA ALA A 172 21.66 9.06 11.51
C ALA A 172 22.08 7.82 12.32
N LEU A 173 21.74 6.63 11.87
CA LEU A 173 22.11 5.31 12.42
C LEU A 173 23.23 4.69 11.61
#